data_2eca5ea05ecfe50df5ffd3e398cea8b6
#
_entry.id   2eca5ea05ecfe50df5ffd3e398cea8b6
#
_cell.length_a   1.000
_cell.length_b   1.000
_cell.length_c   1.000
_cell.angle_alpha   90.00
_cell.angle_beta   90.00
_cell.angle_gamma   90.00
#
_symmetry.space_group_name_H-M   'P 1'
#
loop_
_entity.id
_entity.type
_entity.pdbx_description
1 polymer ?
#
loop_
_entity_poly.entity_id
_entity_poly.type
_entity_poly.pdbx_seq_one_letter_code
_entity_poly.pdbx_strand_id
1 'polypeptide(L)'
;MRSLQHLSLALTLACTHATAAPVTGGALRILFIGNSLTYVNDVPALVTAIARQMGDSDLGTQMVAFPDFALEDHWNEGSALGALTRQRWEYVVMQQGPSSLPENRASLESWTRRFATHIRAAGGEPVLYEVWPQLQRRADAPAVLLSYANAAAAVQGRLAPVGAAWDGVLASAGAVPLYSSDGLHATPYGSWLAAVVIYATIRQLDPRTLPSVLPVGVAAPALAPETVRTLLQRAAEAIAAAAR
;
A
#
# COMPACT_ATOMS: atom_id res chain seq x y z
N MET A 1 4.47 4.03 -76.25
CA MET A 1 5.19 3.76 -74.98
C MET A 1 4.69 4.75 -73.96
N ARG A 2 3.80 4.31 -73.01
CA ARG A 2 3.23 5.14 -71.98
C ARG A 2 3.83 4.69 -70.65
N SER A 3 4.57 5.60 -70.03
CA SER A 3 5.23 5.40 -68.69
C SER A 3 4.17 5.49 -67.61
N LEU A 4 4.01 4.42 -66.76
CA LEU A 4 3.23 4.44 -65.54
C LEU A 4 4.15 4.91 -64.41
N GLN A 5 3.83 6.06 -63.79
CA GLN A 5 4.42 6.54 -62.59
C GLN A 5 3.66 5.94 -61.38
N HIS A 6 4.33 5.13 -60.58
CA HIS A 6 3.79 4.63 -59.32
C HIS A 6 3.93 5.72 -58.24
N LEU A 7 2.81 6.21 -57.73
CA LEU A 7 2.72 7.15 -56.63
C LEU A 7 2.65 6.32 -55.33
N SER A 8 3.76 6.30 -54.59
CA SER A 8 3.80 5.66 -53.27
C SER A 8 3.29 6.64 -52.21
N LEU A 9 2.15 6.33 -51.63
CA LEU A 9 1.54 7.08 -50.50
C LEU A 9 2.14 6.56 -49.20
N ALA A 10 3.03 7.33 -48.58
CA ALA A 10 3.57 7.04 -47.26
C ALA A 10 2.58 7.48 -46.18
N LEU A 11 1.96 6.52 -45.50
CA LEU A 11 1.06 6.75 -44.35
C LEU A 11 1.92 6.95 -43.08
N THR A 12 2.11 8.19 -42.67
CA THR A 12 2.75 8.54 -41.39
C THR A 12 1.77 8.37 -40.26
N LEU A 13 1.96 7.32 -39.42
CA LEU A 13 1.20 7.10 -38.20
C LEU A 13 1.71 8.08 -37.12
N ALA A 14 0.95 9.14 -36.88
CA ALA A 14 1.23 10.06 -35.77
C ALA A 14 0.80 9.40 -34.42
N CYS A 15 1.77 8.94 -33.63
CA CYS A 15 1.52 8.57 -32.24
C CYS A 15 1.20 9.81 -31.42
N THR A 16 -0.07 10.07 -31.20
CA THR A 16 -0.53 11.07 -30.25
C THR A 16 -0.31 10.53 -28.84
N HIS A 17 0.72 11.02 -28.14
CA HIS A 17 0.87 10.80 -26.72
C HIS A 17 -0.26 11.54 -26.01
N ALA A 18 -1.24 10.79 -25.51
CA ALA A 18 -2.25 11.33 -24.61
C ALA A 18 -1.56 11.72 -23.32
N THR A 19 -1.26 12.99 -23.13
CA THR A 19 -0.92 13.55 -21.82
C THR A 19 -2.14 13.41 -20.94
N ALA A 20 -2.05 12.57 -19.89
CA ALA A 20 -3.09 12.48 -18.88
C ALA A 20 -3.30 13.89 -18.30
N ALA A 21 -4.53 14.39 -18.37
CA ALA A 21 -4.91 15.66 -17.76
C ALA A 21 -4.68 15.57 -16.25
N PRO A 22 -4.20 16.65 -15.58
CA PRO A 22 -4.10 16.68 -14.13
C PRO A 22 -5.50 16.44 -13.56
N VAL A 23 -5.59 15.44 -12.66
CA VAL A 23 -6.83 15.16 -11.91
C VAL A 23 -7.12 16.39 -11.09
N THR A 24 -8.14 17.15 -11.47
CA THR A 24 -8.63 18.31 -10.73
C THR A 24 -9.14 17.84 -9.36
N GLY A 25 -8.55 18.39 -8.29
CA GLY A 25 -8.60 17.93 -6.93
C GLY A 25 -10.00 17.80 -6.33
N GLY A 26 -10.46 16.56 -6.25
CA GLY A 26 -11.42 16.15 -5.24
C GLY A 26 -10.65 15.58 -4.03
N ALA A 27 -11.18 15.69 -2.83
CA ALA A 27 -10.58 15.13 -1.63
C ALA A 27 -10.30 13.63 -1.82
N LEU A 28 -9.04 13.22 -1.65
CA LEU A 28 -8.66 11.82 -1.72
C LEU A 28 -9.05 11.13 -0.40
N ARG A 29 -9.99 10.21 -0.43
CA ARG A 29 -10.49 9.49 0.75
C ARG A 29 -10.05 8.05 0.73
N ILE A 30 -9.44 7.61 1.82
CA ILE A 30 -8.91 6.26 1.97
C ILE A 30 -9.55 5.60 3.19
N LEU A 31 -10.20 4.46 2.97
CA LEU A 31 -10.68 3.59 4.05
C LEU A 31 -9.62 2.53 4.35
N PHE A 32 -9.30 2.35 5.61
CA PHE A 32 -8.46 1.25 6.10
C PHE A 32 -9.33 0.20 6.78
N ILE A 33 -9.18 -1.05 6.38
CA ILE A 33 -9.83 -2.23 6.98
C ILE A 33 -8.72 -3.17 7.44
N GLY A 34 -8.61 -3.41 8.75
CA GLY A 34 -7.51 -4.23 9.26
C GLY A 34 -7.60 -4.54 10.75
N ASN A 35 -6.47 -4.85 11.35
CA ASN A 35 -6.36 -5.20 12.75
C ASN A 35 -5.28 -4.36 13.48
N SER A 36 -4.68 -4.91 14.54
CA SER A 36 -3.65 -4.20 15.31
C SER A 36 -2.45 -3.76 14.48
N LEU A 37 -2.12 -4.44 13.39
CA LEU A 37 -1.03 -4.03 12.48
C LEU A 37 -1.37 -2.74 11.69
N THR A 38 -2.64 -2.32 11.70
CA THR A 38 -3.11 -1.06 11.13
C THR A 38 -3.32 0.02 12.20
N TYR A 39 -3.94 -0.31 13.35
CA TYR A 39 -4.28 0.72 14.35
C TYR A 39 -3.16 1.04 15.33
N VAL A 40 -2.21 0.15 15.57
CA VAL A 40 -1.06 0.45 16.43
C VAL A 40 -0.23 1.56 15.78
N ASN A 41 0.05 2.63 16.56
CA ASN A 41 0.66 3.88 16.11
C ASN A 41 -0.12 4.62 15.01
N ASP A 42 -1.38 4.26 14.75
CA ASP A 42 -2.29 4.93 13.82
C ASP A 42 -1.71 5.12 12.41
N VAL A 43 -1.47 4.00 11.71
CA VAL A 43 -0.94 4.01 10.33
C VAL A 43 -1.73 4.95 9.41
N PRO A 44 -3.08 5.03 9.44
CA PRO A 44 -3.85 6.00 8.66
C PRO A 44 -3.50 7.46 8.95
N ALA A 45 -3.32 7.82 10.22
CA ALA A 45 -2.90 9.18 10.59
C ALA A 45 -1.47 9.48 10.09
N LEU A 46 -0.56 8.50 10.11
CA LEU A 46 0.78 8.64 9.55
C LEU A 46 0.75 8.85 8.02
N VAL A 47 -0.13 8.16 7.29
CA VAL A 47 -0.35 8.39 5.85
C VAL A 47 -0.81 9.84 5.62
N THR A 48 -1.76 10.35 6.42
CA THR A 48 -2.21 11.74 6.35
C THR A 48 -1.09 12.73 6.68
N ALA A 49 -0.23 12.42 7.65
CA ALA A 49 0.89 13.28 8.03
C ALA A 49 1.94 13.37 6.90
N ILE A 50 2.25 12.25 6.24
CA ILE A 50 3.13 12.21 5.06
C ILE A 50 2.50 13.01 3.92
N ALA A 51 1.21 12.83 3.65
CA ALA A 51 0.50 13.57 2.61
C ALA A 51 0.61 15.10 2.82
N ARG A 52 0.41 15.56 4.05
CA ARG A 52 0.57 16.98 4.41
C ARG A 52 1.99 17.50 4.19
N GLN A 53 3.02 16.70 4.52
CA GLN A 53 4.42 17.07 4.22
C GLN A 53 4.66 17.24 2.71
N MET A 54 3.93 16.50 1.89
CA MET A 54 4.00 16.56 0.43
C MET A 54 3.10 17.64 -0.19
N GLY A 55 2.38 18.41 0.62
CA GLY A 55 1.44 19.42 0.15
C GLY A 55 0.09 18.83 -0.31
N ASP A 56 -0.16 17.55 -0.05
CA ASP A 56 -1.40 16.83 -0.38
C ASP A 56 -2.39 16.97 0.80
N SER A 57 -2.89 18.20 0.99
CA SER A 57 -3.68 18.56 2.17
C SER A 57 -5.10 17.97 2.18
N ASP A 58 -5.60 17.55 1.01
CA ASP A 58 -6.98 17.08 0.82
C ASP A 58 -7.13 15.58 1.00
N LEU A 59 -6.03 14.87 1.37
CA LEU A 59 -6.09 13.47 1.71
C LEU A 59 -6.68 13.26 3.10
N GLY A 60 -7.79 12.49 3.15
CA GLY A 60 -8.45 12.07 4.38
C GLY A 60 -8.50 10.56 4.53
N THR A 61 -8.36 10.08 5.77
CA THR A 61 -8.40 8.65 6.08
C THR A 61 -9.50 8.34 7.09
N GLN A 62 -10.06 7.12 7.00
CA GLN A 62 -10.89 6.52 8.05
C GLN A 62 -10.43 5.09 8.26
N MET A 63 -10.61 4.57 9.46
CA MET A 63 -10.22 3.22 9.83
C MET A 63 -11.39 2.44 10.41
N VAL A 64 -11.51 1.17 10.01
CA VAL A 64 -12.30 0.13 10.66
C VAL A 64 -11.33 -1.00 10.97
N ALA A 65 -10.90 -1.11 12.21
CA ALA A 65 -9.90 -2.11 12.62
C ALA A 65 -10.20 -2.61 14.04
N PHE A 66 -10.10 -3.93 14.21
CA PHE A 66 -10.35 -4.60 15.48
C PHE A 66 -9.21 -5.58 15.79
N PRO A 67 -8.95 -5.87 17.08
CA PRO A 67 -7.91 -6.83 17.47
C PRO A 67 -8.10 -8.18 16.75
N ASP A 68 -7.02 -8.70 16.18
CA ASP A 68 -6.91 -10.03 15.57
C ASP A 68 -7.86 -10.33 14.38
N PHE A 69 -8.66 -9.35 13.92
CA PHE A 69 -9.59 -9.56 12.82
C PHE A 69 -8.86 -9.89 11.51
N ALA A 70 -9.37 -10.91 10.83
CA ALA A 70 -9.15 -11.15 9.41
C ALA A 70 -10.25 -10.45 8.58
N LEU A 71 -10.14 -10.47 7.26
CA LEU A 71 -11.16 -9.89 6.37
C LEU A 71 -12.52 -10.60 6.52
N GLU A 72 -12.51 -11.89 6.82
CA GLU A 72 -13.71 -12.67 7.13
C GLU A 72 -14.48 -12.09 8.33
N ASP A 73 -13.76 -11.76 9.39
CA ASP A 73 -14.35 -11.21 10.61
C ASP A 73 -14.99 -9.84 10.35
N HIS A 74 -14.30 -9.00 9.59
CA HIS A 74 -14.83 -7.69 9.15
C HIS A 74 -16.09 -7.81 8.29
N TRP A 75 -16.13 -8.83 7.43
CA TRP A 75 -17.31 -9.09 6.62
C TRP A 75 -18.50 -9.50 7.49
N ASN A 76 -18.30 -10.42 8.42
CA ASN A 76 -19.34 -10.94 9.29
C ASN A 76 -19.81 -9.92 10.33
N GLU A 77 -18.90 -9.08 10.85
CA GLU A 77 -19.22 -8.01 11.81
C GLU A 77 -19.99 -6.86 11.13
N GLY A 78 -19.67 -6.51 9.88
CA GLY A 78 -20.45 -5.60 9.04
C GLY A 78 -20.07 -4.12 9.08
N SER A 79 -19.28 -3.64 10.06
CA SER A 79 -18.90 -2.21 10.15
C SER A 79 -18.11 -1.74 8.93
N ALA A 80 -17.24 -2.60 8.39
CA ALA A 80 -16.47 -2.31 7.18
C ALA A 80 -17.38 -2.14 5.95
N LEU A 81 -18.37 -3.01 5.80
CA LEU A 81 -19.38 -2.90 4.74
C LEU A 81 -20.24 -1.62 4.93
N GLY A 82 -20.61 -1.32 6.16
CA GLY A 82 -21.30 -0.08 6.49
C GLY A 82 -20.48 1.17 6.17
N ALA A 83 -19.15 1.15 6.39
CA ALA A 83 -18.27 2.26 6.04
C ALA A 83 -18.16 2.45 4.52
N LEU A 84 -18.12 1.36 3.74
CA LEU A 84 -18.07 1.41 2.27
C LEU A 84 -19.31 2.11 1.66
N THR A 85 -20.47 2.03 2.31
CA THR A 85 -21.71 2.60 1.79
C THR A 85 -21.96 4.03 2.22
N ARG A 86 -21.25 4.56 3.23
CA ARG A 86 -21.51 5.90 3.81
C ARG A 86 -21.01 7.06 2.96
N GLN A 87 -19.94 6.82 2.20
CA GLN A 87 -19.35 7.83 1.32
C GLN A 87 -18.53 7.16 0.22
N ARG A 88 -18.12 7.94 -0.77
CA ARG A 88 -17.18 7.48 -1.79
C ARG A 88 -15.77 7.39 -1.19
N TRP A 89 -15.08 6.31 -1.55
CA TRP A 89 -13.68 6.07 -1.25
C TRP A 89 -12.90 5.92 -2.56
N GLU A 90 -11.80 6.64 -2.72
CA GLU A 90 -10.92 6.46 -3.86
C GLU A 90 -10.10 5.19 -3.72
N TYR A 91 -9.69 4.87 -2.47
CA TYR A 91 -8.96 3.65 -2.16
C TYR A 91 -9.49 2.98 -0.89
N VAL A 92 -9.43 1.66 -0.89
CA VAL A 92 -9.69 0.87 0.33
C VAL A 92 -8.49 -0.03 0.58
N VAL A 93 -7.76 0.28 1.64
CA VAL A 93 -6.58 -0.46 2.08
C VAL A 93 -7.02 -1.58 2.99
N MET A 94 -6.77 -2.83 2.58
CA MET A 94 -7.18 -4.02 3.30
C MET A 94 -5.97 -4.80 3.82
N GLN A 95 -6.07 -5.24 5.07
CA GLN A 95 -5.05 -6.01 5.75
C GLN A 95 -5.69 -7.05 6.67
N GLN A 96 -5.10 -8.24 6.73
CA GLN A 96 -5.30 -9.24 7.78
C GLN A 96 -3.93 -9.74 8.28
N GLY A 97 -3.86 -10.81 9.05
CA GLY A 97 -2.58 -11.40 9.48
C GLY A 97 -1.69 -11.83 8.30
N PRO A 98 -0.46 -12.29 8.55
CA PRO A 98 0.55 -12.57 7.52
C PRO A 98 0.12 -13.55 6.42
N SER A 99 -0.80 -14.49 6.71
CA SER A 99 -1.42 -15.40 5.71
C SER A 99 -0.40 -16.25 4.93
N SER A 100 0.69 -16.69 5.58
CA SER A 100 1.74 -17.50 4.96
C SER A 100 1.34 -18.94 4.67
N LEU A 101 0.39 -19.50 5.46
CA LEU A 101 -0.09 -20.88 5.32
C LEU A 101 -1.12 -20.99 4.18
N PRO A 102 -1.22 -22.16 3.51
CA PRO A 102 -2.11 -22.34 2.36
C PRO A 102 -3.57 -21.99 2.63
N GLU A 103 -4.12 -22.39 3.78
CA GLU A 103 -5.49 -22.09 4.19
C GLU A 103 -5.71 -20.60 4.42
N ASN A 104 -4.75 -19.92 5.05
CA ASN A 104 -4.83 -18.47 5.31
C ASN A 104 -4.69 -17.67 4.01
N ARG A 105 -3.88 -18.17 3.05
CA ARG A 105 -3.77 -17.60 1.71
C ARG A 105 -5.07 -17.70 0.95
N ALA A 106 -5.70 -18.88 0.96
CA ALA A 106 -7.01 -19.09 0.33
C ALA A 106 -8.09 -18.20 0.94
N SER A 107 -8.09 -18.04 2.27
CA SER A 107 -8.98 -17.13 2.98
C SER A 107 -8.74 -15.68 2.55
N LEU A 108 -7.48 -15.19 2.58
CA LEU A 108 -7.14 -13.84 2.15
C LEU A 108 -7.65 -13.54 0.74
N GLU A 109 -7.39 -14.42 -0.23
CA GLU A 109 -7.82 -14.22 -1.61
C GLU A 109 -9.34 -14.22 -1.73
N SER A 110 -10.02 -15.17 -1.10
CA SER A 110 -11.48 -15.29 -1.14
C SER A 110 -12.18 -14.05 -0.61
N TRP A 111 -11.78 -13.56 0.57
CA TRP A 111 -12.40 -12.39 1.19
C TRP A 111 -11.99 -11.09 0.51
N THR A 112 -10.77 -11.00 -0.04
CA THR A 112 -10.36 -9.89 -0.90
C THR A 112 -11.29 -9.77 -2.12
N ARG A 113 -11.61 -10.86 -2.80
CA ARG A 113 -12.55 -10.86 -3.94
C ARG A 113 -13.94 -10.36 -3.55
N ARG A 114 -14.45 -10.77 -2.40
CA ARG A 114 -15.76 -10.33 -1.91
C ARG A 114 -15.75 -8.81 -1.63
N PHE A 115 -14.77 -8.31 -0.86
CA PHE A 115 -14.64 -6.88 -0.60
C PHE A 115 -14.44 -6.07 -1.88
N ALA A 116 -13.60 -6.54 -2.80
CA ALA A 116 -13.31 -5.83 -4.05
C ALA A 116 -14.57 -5.57 -4.89
N THR A 117 -15.55 -6.49 -4.88
CA THR A 117 -16.84 -6.29 -5.54
C THR A 117 -17.57 -5.08 -4.98
N HIS A 118 -17.64 -4.94 -3.65
CA HIS A 118 -18.30 -3.80 -2.98
C HIS A 118 -17.48 -2.51 -3.13
N ILE A 119 -16.16 -2.59 -3.03
CA ILE A 119 -15.25 -1.44 -3.20
C ILE A 119 -15.43 -0.84 -4.60
N ARG A 120 -15.42 -1.67 -5.64
CA ARG A 120 -15.57 -1.20 -7.03
C ARG A 120 -16.97 -0.67 -7.32
N ALA A 121 -18.01 -1.29 -6.76
CA ALA A 121 -19.38 -0.79 -6.85
C ALA A 121 -19.52 0.60 -6.22
N ALA A 122 -18.74 0.90 -5.17
CA ALA A 122 -18.65 2.23 -4.56
C ALA A 122 -17.69 3.19 -5.28
N GLY A 123 -17.07 2.77 -6.40
CA GLY A 123 -16.15 3.56 -7.23
C GLY A 123 -14.72 3.65 -6.68
N GLY A 124 -14.33 2.74 -5.77
CA GLY A 124 -13.02 2.69 -5.15
C GLY A 124 -12.08 1.67 -5.78
N GLU A 125 -10.80 1.75 -5.42
CA GLU A 125 -9.75 0.80 -5.82
C GLU A 125 -9.26 0.01 -4.60
N PRO A 126 -9.21 -1.35 -4.68
CA PRO A 126 -8.64 -2.19 -3.63
C PRO A 126 -7.11 -2.02 -3.55
N VAL A 127 -6.59 -1.89 -2.33
CA VAL A 127 -5.15 -1.88 -2.04
C VAL A 127 -4.88 -2.95 -0.98
N LEU A 128 -4.00 -3.89 -1.26
CA LEU A 128 -3.58 -4.92 -0.33
C LEU A 128 -2.35 -4.43 0.44
N TYR A 129 -2.51 -4.21 1.73
CA TYR A 129 -1.43 -3.87 2.65
C TYR A 129 -0.75 -5.17 3.11
N GLU A 130 0.32 -5.58 2.42
CA GLU A 130 1.12 -6.74 2.79
C GLU A 130 1.89 -6.44 4.07
N VAL A 131 1.65 -7.28 5.08
CA VAL A 131 2.23 -7.14 6.41
C VAL A 131 3.46 -8.03 6.58
N TRP A 132 4.22 -7.78 7.63
CA TRP A 132 5.38 -8.59 8.05
C TRP A 132 4.94 -9.79 8.89
N PRO A 133 5.65 -10.92 8.84
CA PRO A 133 5.44 -12.02 9.79
C PRO A 133 5.95 -11.66 11.19
N GLN A 134 5.55 -12.41 12.21
CA GLN A 134 6.20 -12.32 13.53
C GLN A 134 7.70 -12.51 13.42
N LEU A 135 8.48 -11.87 14.28
CA LEU A 135 9.95 -11.90 14.27
C LEU A 135 10.50 -13.33 14.26
N GLN A 136 9.91 -14.22 15.08
CA GLN A 136 10.32 -15.64 15.16
C GLN A 136 9.98 -16.43 13.89
N ARG A 137 9.10 -15.89 13.05
CA ARG A 137 8.67 -16.48 11.78
C ARG A 137 9.13 -15.66 10.57
N ARG A 138 10.14 -14.85 10.72
CA ARG A 138 10.64 -13.98 9.64
C ARG A 138 10.97 -14.75 8.34
N ALA A 139 11.36 -16.01 8.45
CA ALA A 139 11.60 -16.86 7.28
C ALA A 139 10.34 -17.04 6.39
N ASP A 140 9.14 -16.76 6.91
CA ASP A 140 7.90 -16.85 6.14
C ASP A 140 7.66 -15.62 5.23
N ALA A 141 8.46 -14.56 5.31
CA ALA A 141 8.24 -13.31 4.57
C ALA A 141 8.00 -13.51 3.06
N PRO A 142 8.73 -14.38 2.34
CA PRO A 142 8.43 -14.62 0.93
C PRO A 142 7.05 -15.25 0.69
N ALA A 143 6.58 -16.12 1.61
CA ALA A 143 5.26 -16.74 1.50
C ALA A 143 4.14 -15.73 1.82
N VAL A 144 4.38 -14.78 2.74
CA VAL A 144 3.45 -13.66 3.03
C VAL A 144 3.32 -12.77 1.81
N LEU A 145 4.44 -12.32 1.24
CA LEU A 145 4.45 -11.48 0.03
C LEU A 145 3.69 -12.16 -1.13
N LEU A 146 3.96 -13.43 -1.38
CA LEU A 146 3.26 -14.19 -2.42
C LEU A 146 1.74 -14.24 -2.17
N SER A 147 1.30 -14.40 -0.92
CA SER A 147 -0.11 -14.46 -0.57
C SER A 147 -0.84 -13.15 -0.88
N TYR A 148 -0.25 -12.03 -0.49
CA TYR A 148 -0.81 -10.70 -0.73
C TYR A 148 -0.71 -10.28 -2.20
N ALA A 149 0.36 -10.65 -2.90
CA ALA A 149 0.51 -10.42 -4.34
C ALA A 149 -0.57 -11.16 -5.13
N ASN A 150 -0.81 -12.44 -4.81
CA ASN A 150 -1.88 -13.22 -5.45
C ASN A 150 -3.27 -12.61 -5.17
N ALA A 151 -3.54 -12.21 -3.94
CA ALA A 151 -4.81 -11.57 -3.58
C ALA A 151 -5.01 -10.25 -4.31
N ALA A 152 -3.97 -9.41 -4.43
CA ALA A 152 -4.02 -8.16 -5.19
C ALA A 152 -4.26 -8.42 -6.69
N ALA A 153 -3.50 -9.33 -7.30
CA ALA A 153 -3.64 -9.72 -8.71
C ALA A 153 -5.03 -10.27 -9.01
N ALA A 154 -5.59 -11.10 -8.10
CA ALA A 154 -6.89 -11.73 -8.23
C ALA A 154 -8.05 -10.74 -8.39
N VAL A 155 -7.87 -9.49 -7.95
CA VAL A 155 -8.86 -8.41 -8.02
C VAL A 155 -8.37 -7.21 -8.84
N GLN A 156 -7.23 -7.32 -9.53
CA GLN A 156 -6.61 -6.19 -10.22
C GLN A 156 -6.47 -4.96 -9.30
N GLY A 157 -6.15 -5.22 -8.03
CA GLY A 157 -5.88 -4.20 -7.02
C GLY A 157 -4.39 -3.87 -6.94
N ARG A 158 -4.03 -2.90 -6.09
CA ARG A 158 -2.63 -2.57 -5.82
C ARG A 158 -2.08 -3.41 -4.68
N LEU A 159 -0.80 -3.70 -4.75
CA LEU A 159 -0.04 -4.27 -3.64
C LEU A 159 0.81 -3.17 -3.00
N ALA A 160 0.65 -2.94 -1.70
CA ALA A 160 1.56 -2.15 -0.88
C ALA A 160 2.49 -3.12 -0.12
N PRO A 161 3.72 -3.36 -0.62
CA PRO A 161 4.60 -4.44 -0.15
C PRO A 161 5.40 -4.02 1.10
N VAL A 162 4.69 -3.78 2.21
CA VAL A 162 5.28 -3.25 3.44
C VAL A 162 6.19 -4.26 4.12
N GLY A 163 5.76 -5.53 4.22
CA GLY A 163 6.57 -6.59 4.82
C GLY A 163 7.86 -6.83 4.04
N ALA A 164 7.82 -6.72 2.70
CA ALA A 164 9.02 -6.78 1.86
C ALA A 164 9.97 -5.59 2.14
N ALA A 165 9.44 -4.38 2.32
CA ALA A 165 10.25 -3.22 2.74
C ALA A 165 10.87 -3.42 4.12
N TRP A 166 10.10 -3.98 5.08
CA TRP A 166 10.59 -4.35 6.41
C TRP A 166 11.75 -5.33 6.35
N ASP A 167 11.60 -6.40 5.55
CA ASP A 167 12.65 -7.40 5.40
C ASP A 167 13.93 -6.79 4.82
N GLY A 168 13.80 -5.90 3.86
CA GLY A 168 14.90 -5.12 3.31
C GLY A 168 15.61 -4.25 4.35
N VAL A 169 14.87 -3.59 5.25
CA VAL A 169 15.44 -2.80 6.35
C VAL A 169 16.16 -3.71 7.36
N LEU A 170 15.53 -4.79 7.78
CA LEU A 170 16.09 -5.73 8.75
C LEU A 170 17.36 -6.45 8.25
N ALA A 171 17.54 -6.53 6.95
CA ALA A 171 18.77 -7.04 6.32
C ALA A 171 19.89 -5.98 6.24
N SER A 172 19.60 -4.70 6.55
CA SER A 172 20.58 -3.61 6.46
C SER A 172 21.41 -3.49 7.75
N ALA A 173 22.66 -3.09 7.61
CA ALA A 173 23.50 -2.76 8.77
C ALA A 173 22.94 -1.52 9.49
N GLY A 174 22.91 -1.54 10.83
CA GLY A 174 22.41 -0.43 11.64
C GLY A 174 20.90 -0.20 11.50
N ALA A 175 20.14 -1.23 11.19
CA ALA A 175 18.69 -1.16 11.05
C ALA A 175 18.03 -0.60 12.33
N VAL A 176 17.08 0.31 12.16
CA VAL A 176 16.22 0.77 13.27
C VAL A 176 15.29 -0.36 13.72
N PRO A 177 14.91 -0.40 15.02
CA PRO A 177 13.98 -1.41 15.49
C PRO A 177 12.60 -1.20 14.88
N LEU A 178 12.14 -2.13 14.05
CA LEU A 178 10.80 -2.09 13.45
C LEU A 178 9.77 -2.83 14.30
N TYR A 179 10.17 -3.93 14.95
CA TYR A 179 9.33 -4.68 15.88
C TYR A 179 9.37 -4.06 17.29
N SER A 180 8.23 -4.02 17.94
CA SER A 180 8.14 -3.77 19.37
C SER A 180 8.66 -4.99 20.16
N SER A 181 8.67 -4.89 21.49
CA SER A 181 9.20 -5.94 22.36
C SER A 181 8.48 -7.28 22.30
N ASP A 182 7.24 -7.30 21.77
CA ASP A 182 6.46 -8.53 21.60
C ASP A 182 6.82 -9.32 20.32
N GLY A 183 7.65 -8.74 19.46
CA GLY A 183 8.08 -9.36 18.21
C GLY A 183 6.96 -9.50 17.16
N LEU A 184 5.85 -8.78 17.33
CA LEU A 184 4.72 -8.76 16.40
C LEU A 184 4.36 -7.35 15.96
N HIS A 185 3.99 -6.48 16.90
CA HIS A 185 3.55 -5.13 16.61
C HIS A 185 4.71 -4.22 16.17
N ALA A 186 4.36 -3.21 15.41
CA ALA A 186 5.30 -2.20 14.95
C ALA A 186 5.75 -1.26 16.07
N THR A 187 7.02 -0.87 16.04
CA THR A 187 7.43 0.40 16.64
C THR A 187 6.86 1.58 15.84
N PRO A 188 6.93 2.83 16.35
CA PRO A 188 6.57 4.00 15.55
C PRO A 188 7.35 4.11 14.23
N TYR A 189 8.60 3.64 14.17
CA TYR A 189 9.39 3.60 12.93
C TYR A 189 8.85 2.58 11.92
N GLY A 190 8.46 1.40 12.40
CA GLY A 190 7.84 0.37 11.57
C GLY A 190 6.51 0.82 11.00
N SER A 191 5.65 1.45 11.82
CA SER A 191 4.38 2.00 11.37
C SER A 191 4.56 3.16 10.38
N TRP A 192 5.57 4.02 10.59
CA TRP A 192 5.91 5.06 9.63
C TRP A 192 6.37 4.48 8.29
N LEU A 193 7.23 3.45 8.30
CA LEU A 193 7.63 2.76 7.06
C LEU A 193 6.43 2.16 6.33
N ALA A 194 5.48 1.56 7.08
CA ALA A 194 4.22 1.08 6.50
C ALA A 194 3.44 2.20 5.83
N ALA A 195 3.28 3.34 6.50
CA ALA A 195 2.60 4.51 5.96
C ALA A 195 3.29 5.06 4.69
N VAL A 196 4.64 5.08 4.65
CA VAL A 196 5.43 5.47 3.46
C VAL A 196 5.09 4.56 2.27
N VAL A 197 5.16 3.24 2.46
CA VAL A 197 4.90 2.29 1.38
C VAL A 197 3.46 2.40 0.88
N ILE A 198 2.48 2.50 1.79
CA ILE A 198 1.07 2.65 1.44
C ILE A 198 0.83 3.96 0.67
N TYR A 199 1.32 5.10 1.19
CA TYR A 199 1.18 6.40 0.54
C TYR A 199 1.81 6.41 -0.86
N ALA A 200 3.05 5.92 -0.97
CA ALA A 200 3.78 5.86 -2.23
C ALA A 200 3.09 4.95 -3.26
N THR A 201 2.53 3.81 -2.81
CA THR A 201 1.75 2.90 -3.67
C THR A 201 0.47 3.58 -4.18
N ILE A 202 -0.26 4.28 -3.32
CA ILE A 202 -1.50 4.98 -3.69
C ILE A 202 -1.21 6.13 -4.64
N ARG A 203 -0.18 6.94 -4.36
CA ARG A 203 0.18 8.10 -5.18
C ARG A 203 1.05 7.76 -6.40
N GLN A 204 1.48 6.49 -6.52
CA GLN A 204 2.38 6.03 -7.60
C GLN A 204 3.64 6.88 -7.70
N LEU A 205 4.24 7.19 -6.56
CA LEU A 205 5.47 7.98 -6.47
C LEU A 205 6.64 7.14 -5.96
N ASP A 206 7.84 7.61 -6.26
CA ASP A 206 9.05 7.04 -5.71
C ASP A 206 9.22 7.48 -4.25
N PRO A 207 9.25 6.56 -3.26
CA PRO A 207 9.47 6.92 -1.86
C PRO A 207 10.69 7.80 -1.61
N ARG A 208 11.73 7.73 -2.44
CA ARG A 208 12.95 8.55 -2.32
C ARG A 208 12.72 10.03 -2.53
N THR A 209 11.57 10.43 -3.07
CA THR A 209 11.15 11.83 -3.22
C THR A 209 10.54 12.41 -1.95
N LEU A 210 10.24 11.58 -0.95
CA LEU A 210 9.71 12.03 0.33
C LEU A 210 10.80 12.72 1.17
N PRO A 211 10.42 13.65 2.07
CA PRO A 211 11.36 14.33 2.96
C PRO A 211 12.16 13.34 3.82
N SER A 212 13.46 13.55 3.95
CA SER A 212 14.36 12.74 4.79
C SER A 212 14.21 13.06 6.28
N VAL A 213 12.97 13.26 6.74
CA VAL A 213 12.61 13.60 8.12
C VAL A 213 11.24 12.99 8.44
N LEU A 214 11.10 12.46 9.64
CA LEU A 214 9.83 11.94 10.11
C LEU A 214 8.78 13.07 10.21
N PRO A 215 7.52 12.82 9.84
CA PRO A 215 6.47 13.82 9.99
C PRO A 215 6.17 14.10 11.46
N VAL A 216 5.61 15.27 11.73
CA VAL A 216 5.06 15.61 13.04
C VAL A 216 3.95 14.60 13.39
N GLY A 217 4.01 14.05 14.59
CA GLY A 217 3.05 13.05 15.08
C GLY A 217 3.62 11.63 15.17
N VAL A 218 4.81 11.34 14.60
CA VAL A 218 5.51 10.09 14.90
C VAL A 218 6.02 10.14 16.35
N ALA A 219 5.45 9.28 17.20
CA ALA A 219 5.79 9.22 18.63
C ALA A 219 7.12 8.47 18.86
N ALA A 220 8.20 8.95 18.25
CA ALA A 220 9.54 8.36 18.36
C ALA A 220 10.61 9.46 18.28
N PRO A 221 11.83 9.21 18.81
CA PRO A 221 12.97 10.09 18.60
C PRO A 221 13.24 10.33 17.11
N ALA A 222 13.74 11.53 16.78
CA ALA A 222 14.13 11.85 15.42
C ALA A 222 15.25 10.91 14.94
N LEU A 223 15.16 10.48 13.71
CA LEU A 223 16.24 9.74 13.04
C LEU A 223 17.16 10.69 12.29
N ALA A 224 18.42 10.30 12.19
CA ALA A 224 19.36 11.00 11.31
C ALA A 224 18.86 10.93 9.84
N PRO A 225 19.02 11.98 9.05
CA PRO A 225 18.51 12.03 7.67
C PRO A 225 18.98 10.88 6.78
N GLU A 226 20.20 10.38 6.97
CA GLU A 226 20.74 9.22 6.25
C GLU A 226 19.99 7.92 6.61
N THR A 227 19.59 7.77 7.87
CA THR A 227 18.78 6.63 8.31
C THR A 227 17.39 6.68 7.66
N VAL A 228 16.76 7.86 7.65
CA VAL A 228 15.47 8.05 6.97
C VAL A 228 15.61 7.74 5.47
N ARG A 229 16.66 8.23 4.80
CA ARG A 229 16.91 7.90 3.39
C ARG A 229 17.07 6.41 3.15
N THR A 230 17.71 5.68 4.07
CA THR A 230 17.83 4.22 3.96
C THR A 230 16.44 3.55 4.01
N LEU A 231 15.56 3.96 4.92
CA LEU A 231 14.20 3.45 5.00
C LEU A 231 13.40 3.73 3.71
N LEU A 232 13.49 4.96 3.18
CA LEU A 232 12.86 5.35 1.93
C LEU A 232 13.40 4.54 0.73
N GLN A 233 14.70 4.28 0.70
CA GLN A 233 15.31 3.44 -0.33
C GLN A 233 14.76 2.00 -0.29
N ARG A 234 14.63 1.39 0.90
CA ARG A 234 14.06 0.03 1.04
C ARG A 234 12.58 -0.01 0.63
N ALA A 235 11.81 1.02 0.95
CA ALA A 235 10.46 1.17 0.46
C ALA A 235 10.40 1.22 -1.08
N ALA A 236 11.27 2.01 -1.71
CA ALA A 236 11.35 2.12 -3.17
C ALA A 236 11.72 0.78 -3.83
N GLU A 237 12.71 0.07 -3.27
CA GLU A 237 13.14 -1.26 -3.77
C GLU A 237 12.01 -2.28 -3.68
N ALA A 238 11.27 -2.32 -2.57
CA ALA A 238 10.15 -3.24 -2.39
C ALA A 238 9.02 -2.97 -3.39
N ILE A 239 8.62 -1.70 -3.56
CA ILE A 239 7.60 -1.30 -4.54
C ILE A 239 8.04 -1.64 -5.97
N ALA A 240 9.28 -1.33 -6.34
CA ALA A 240 9.79 -1.63 -7.67
C ALA A 240 9.91 -3.14 -7.93
N ALA A 241 10.20 -3.95 -6.92
CA ALA A 241 10.23 -5.41 -7.03
C ALA A 241 8.83 -6.00 -7.21
N ALA A 242 7.83 -5.47 -6.51
CA ALA A 242 6.44 -5.93 -6.57
C ALA A 242 5.72 -5.53 -7.88
N ALA A 243 6.25 -4.58 -8.64
CA ALA A 243 5.69 -4.13 -9.92
C ALA A 243 6.18 -4.96 -11.13
N ARG A 244 7.09 -5.91 -10.93
CA ARG A 244 7.65 -6.80 -11.97
C ARG A 244 6.88 -8.11 -12.05
#